data_b3a51f39d07f35b056d55548015b38b1
#
_entry.id   b3a51f39d07f35b056d55548015b38b1
#
_cell.length_a   1.000
_cell.length_b   1.000
_cell.length_c   1.000
_cell.angle_alpha   90.00
_cell.angle_beta   90.00
_cell.angle_gamma   90.00
#
_symmetry.space_group_name_H-M   'P 1'
#
loop_
_entity.id
_entity.type
_entity.pdbx_description
1 polymer ?
#
loop_
_entity_poly.entity_id
_entity_poly.type
_entity_poly.pdbx_seq_one_letter_code
_entity_poly.pdbx_strand_id
1 'polypeptide(L)'
;VNISEVKIEKHTLRYKKPISTSHGIITDRSVILLGLKDKKGTWGYGESSPLKGFSIENTDDVENILAEWGKTKNERLLTESPAAKAAVDCAFLDLKAKNNGLPLHKYMNSESLKEFPISQLILGETPKELVSNARRATEAGYKTLKIKVGTSSEEIDYERLKAVRETVGQEIAIRIDANRGWNTNQAIDILGRLIPFAIEFVEEPTRGLDNLATVQKNVVQKIAIDESLQDVDNIEKIKSTQIAKILIIKPSAIGGIKFASQLIDRAKSLGLEVVVTSLLDGAIGVAAAAHLTSAYNLLDPAPGLGTSALLADDLAESIPVNNGNMVLEESSGLGIKI
;
A
#
# COMPACT_ATOMS: atom_id res chain seq x y z
N VAL A 1 9.21 9.57 24.60
CA VAL A 1 10.10 10.58 23.99
C VAL A 1 9.51 11.96 24.24
N ASN A 2 10.32 12.89 24.78
CA ASN A 2 9.88 14.28 24.97
C ASN A 2 10.19 15.07 23.69
N ILE A 3 9.16 15.55 23.01
CA ILE A 3 9.26 16.35 21.79
C ILE A 3 9.53 17.81 22.17
N SER A 4 10.59 18.39 21.59
CA SER A 4 10.99 19.79 21.76
C SER A 4 10.51 20.68 20.62
N GLU A 5 10.33 20.13 19.42
CA GLU A 5 9.90 20.85 18.22
C GLU A 5 9.03 19.99 17.33
N VAL A 6 8.02 20.59 16.69
CA VAL A 6 7.16 19.95 15.69
C VAL A 6 7.21 20.77 14.42
N LYS A 7 7.49 20.15 13.30
CA LYS A 7 7.52 20.75 11.97
C LYS A 7 6.43 20.10 11.11
N ILE A 8 5.65 20.89 10.42
CA ILE A 8 4.59 20.43 9.53
C ILE A 8 4.74 21.20 8.22
N GLU A 9 4.91 20.48 7.12
CA GLU A 9 5.08 21.06 5.80
C GLU A 9 4.21 20.34 4.79
N LYS A 10 3.44 21.11 4.02
CA LYS A 10 2.62 20.60 2.94
C LYS A 10 3.39 20.69 1.63
N HIS A 11 3.42 19.59 0.90
CA HIS A 11 4.10 19.46 -0.38
C HIS A 11 3.17 18.89 -1.45
N THR A 12 3.51 19.14 -2.71
CA THR A 12 2.84 18.54 -3.86
C THR A 12 3.87 17.77 -4.66
N LEU A 13 3.73 16.45 -4.73
CA LEU A 13 4.57 15.54 -5.48
C LEU A 13 3.93 15.27 -6.84
N ARG A 14 4.69 15.38 -7.93
CA ARG A 14 4.19 15.17 -9.28
C ARG A 14 4.43 13.73 -9.74
N TYR A 15 3.49 13.17 -10.46
CA TYR A 15 3.71 11.90 -11.14
C TYR A 15 4.45 12.09 -12.46
N LYS A 16 5.28 11.11 -12.85
CA LYS A 16 5.95 11.07 -14.16
C LYS A 16 4.96 11.04 -15.33
N LYS A 17 3.81 10.42 -15.10
CA LYS A 17 2.67 10.33 -16.02
C LYS A 17 1.37 10.36 -15.21
N PRO A 18 0.28 10.89 -15.78
CA PRO A 18 -1.03 10.79 -15.14
C PRO A 18 -1.39 9.34 -14.79
N ILE A 19 -2.03 9.14 -13.65
CA ILE A 19 -2.48 7.82 -13.20
C ILE A 19 -4.00 7.80 -13.25
N SER A 20 -4.56 6.88 -14.04
CA SER A 20 -6.00 6.61 -14.05
C SER A 20 -6.39 5.80 -12.83
N THR A 21 -7.38 6.29 -12.10
CA THR A 21 -7.98 5.61 -10.94
C THR A 21 -9.49 5.51 -11.13
N SER A 22 -10.17 4.71 -10.31
CA SER A 22 -11.64 4.63 -10.30
C SER A 22 -12.33 5.96 -9.93
N HIS A 23 -11.56 6.93 -9.39
CA HIS A 23 -12.05 8.27 -8.98
C HIS A 23 -11.58 9.40 -9.90
N GLY A 24 -10.99 9.07 -11.03
CA GLY A 24 -10.48 10.01 -12.03
C GLY A 24 -8.98 9.93 -12.25
N ILE A 25 -8.47 10.88 -13.02
CA ILE A 25 -7.05 10.98 -13.35
C ILE A 25 -6.36 11.85 -12.31
N ILE A 26 -5.25 11.37 -11.76
CA ILE A 26 -4.39 12.13 -10.84
C ILE A 26 -3.04 12.42 -11.50
N THR A 27 -2.58 13.66 -11.37
CA THR A 27 -1.31 14.16 -11.92
C THR A 27 -0.29 14.46 -10.84
N ASP A 28 -0.76 14.64 -9.63
CA ASP A 28 0.04 15.00 -8.46
C ASP A 28 -0.56 14.41 -7.17
N ARG A 29 0.20 14.53 -6.10
CA ARG A 29 -0.12 14.01 -4.79
C ARG A 29 0.18 15.09 -3.73
N SER A 30 -0.83 15.57 -3.05
CA SER A 30 -0.63 16.40 -1.86
C SER A 30 -0.24 15.54 -0.68
N VAL A 31 0.86 15.88 -0.03
CA VAL A 31 1.39 15.17 1.14
C VAL A 31 1.77 16.15 2.23
N ILE A 32 1.76 15.70 3.47
CA ILE A 32 2.24 16.46 4.63
C ILE A 32 3.42 15.73 5.22
N LEU A 33 4.54 16.42 5.31
CA LEU A 33 5.72 16.00 6.06
C LEU A 33 5.55 16.46 7.51
N LEU A 34 5.60 15.50 8.44
CA LEU A 34 5.66 15.74 9.88
C LEU A 34 7.05 15.42 10.39
N GLY A 35 7.72 16.41 10.99
CA GLY A 35 8.97 16.25 11.71
C GLY A 35 8.75 16.41 13.22
N LEU A 36 9.29 15.48 14.01
CA LEU A 36 9.31 15.52 15.47
C LEU A 36 10.75 15.53 15.96
N LYS A 37 11.17 16.59 16.67
CA LYS A 37 12.51 16.70 17.24
C LYS A 37 12.47 16.42 18.73
N ASP A 38 13.37 15.61 19.22
CA ASP A 38 13.52 15.38 20.65
C ASP A 38 14.50 16.41 21.31
N LYS A 39 14.62 16.33 22.63
CA LYS A 39 15.55 17.20 23.39
C LYS A 39 17.03 16.94 23.10
N LYS A 40 17.39 15.85 22.45
CA LYS A 40 18.77 15.53 22.04
C LYS A 40 19.08 16.10 20.65
N GLY A 41 18.09 16.66 19.95
CA GLY A 41 18.21 17.21 18.62
C GLY A 41 17.95 16.22 17.48
N THR A 42 17.57 14.98 17.80
CA THR A 42 17.24 13.96 16.80
C THR A 42 15.86 14.24 16.20
N TRP A 43 15.76 14.17 14.86
CA TRP A 43 14.51 14.27 14.13
C TRP A 43 13.98 12.90 13.74
N GLY A 44 12.69 12.68 13.99
CA GLY A 44 11.91 11.58 13.41
C GLY A 44 10.89 12.13 12.44
N TYR A 45 10.65 11.43 11.34
CA TYR A 45 9.78 11.89 10.26
C TYR A 45 8.64 10.93 9.98
N GLY A 46 7.52 11.50 9.57
CA GLY A 46 6.34 10.78 9.10
C GLY A 46 5.67 11.52 7.97
N GLU A 47 4.94 10.80 7.16
CA GLU A 47 4.19 11.32 6.03
C GLU A 47 2.71 11.06 6.22
N SER A 48 1.89 12.03 5.86
CA SER A 48 0.46 11.85 5.66
C SER A 48 0.09 12.20 4.23
N SER A 49 -0.54 11.27 3.55
CA SER A 49 -0.91 11.41 2.14
C SER A 49 -2.33 10.87 1.88
N PRO A 50 -3.39 11.54 2.43
CA PRO A 50 -4.76 11.10 2.22
C PRO A 50 -5.11 11.11 0.72
N LEU A 51 -5.77 10.07 0.23
CA LEU A 51 -6.12 9.92 -1.18
C LEU A 51 -7.61 10.11 -1.37
N LYS A 52 -7.98 11.08 -2.19
CA LYS A 52 -9.39 11.33 -2.54
C LYS A 52 -10.07 10.07 -3.08
N GLY A 53 -11.21 9.72 -2.50
CA GLY A 53 -12.00 8.54 -2.86
C GLY A 53 -11.58 7.26 -2.12
N PHE A 54 -10.44 7.28 -1.42
CA PHE A 54 -10.00 6.21 -0.52
C PHE A 54 -10.03 6.67 0.94
N SER A 55 -9.37 7.78 1.26
CA SER A 55 -9.35 8.33 2.62
C SER A 55 -10.63 9.10 2.95
N ILE A 56 -11.02 9.09 4.22
CA ILE A 56 -12.18 9.84 4.74
C ILE A 56 -11.87 11.33 4.89
N GLU A 57 -10.60 11.67 5.15
CA GLU A 57 -10.09 13.03 5.29
C GLU A 57 -9.40 13.52 4.02
N ASN A 58 -9.29 14.83 3.87
CA ASN A 58 -8.46 15.48 2.87
C ASN A 58 -7.17 16.06 3.49
N THR A 59 -6.25 16.53 2.66
CA THR A 59 -4.94 17.02 3.10
C THR A 59 -5.05 18.26 4.00
N ASP A 60 -6.02 19.16 3.75
CA ASP A 60 -6.20 20.39 4.53
C ASP A 60 -6.74 20.07 5.94
N ASP A 61 -7.66 19.12 6.05
CA ASP A 61 -8.17 18.64 7.34
C ASP A 61 -7.03 18.04 8.17
N VAL A 62 -6.21 17.20 7.55
CA VAL A 62 -5.05 16.58 8.22
C VAL A 62 -4.02 17.61 8.65
N GLU A 63 -3.72 18.62 7.83
CA GLU A 63 -2.80 19.71 8.17
C GLU A 63 -3.27 20.45 9.43
N ASN A 64 -4.57 20.81 9.50
CA ASN A 64 -5.18 21.47 10.66
C ASN A 64 -5.11 20.59 11.92
N ILE A 65 -5.43 19.29 11.79
CA ILE A 65 -5.37 18.33 12.90
C ILE A 65 -3.93 18.21 13.44
N LEU A 66 -2.94 18.05 12.56
CA LEU A 66 -1.54 17.96 12.94
C LEU A 66 -1.03 19.25 13.56
N ALA A 67 -1.44 20.42 13.05
CA ALA A 67 -1.07 21.71 13.62
C ALA A 67 -1.62 21.89 15.05
N GLU A 68 -2.86 21.52 15.29
CA GLU A 68 -3.45 21.57 16.63
C GLU A 68 -2.87 20.52 17.57
N TRP A 69 -2.67 19.28 17.08
CA TRP A 69 -1.97 18.24 17.83
C TRP A 69 -0.54 18.67 18.17
N GLY A 70 0.15 19.30 17.24
CA GLY A 70 1.51 19.81 17.44
C GLY A 70 1.62 20.81 18.62
N LYS A 71 0.58 21.60 18.87
CA LYS A 71 0.51 22.56 20.00
C LYS A 71 0.10 21.88 21.31
N THR A 72 -0.93 21.04 21.25
CA THR A 72 -1.64 20.54 22.44
C THR A 72 -1.18 19.15 22.88
N LYS A 73 -0.62 18.35 21.96
CA LYS A 73 -0.34 16.92 22.12
C LYS A 73 -1.58 16.09 22.52
N ASN A 74 -2.77 16.60 22.16
CA ASN A 74 -4.03 15.94 22.45
C ASN A 74 -4.26 14.76 21.50
N GLU A 75 -4.05 13.53 21.99
CA GLU A 75 -4.20 12.29 21.22
C GLU A 75 -5.62 12.05 20.69
N ARG A 76 -6.64 12.69 21.27
CA ARG A 76 -8.03 12.58 20.79
C ARG A 76 -8.20 13.13 19.38
N LEU A 77 -7.40 14.13 18.99
CA LEU A 77 -7.42 14.69 17.63
C LEU A 77 -7.04 13.65 16.56
N LEU A 78 -6.24 12.65 16.92
CA LEU A 78 -5.79 11.60 16.02
C LEU A 78 -6.77 10.42 15.92
N THR A 79 -7.78 10.37 16.79
CA THR A 79 -8.72 9.24 16.85
C THR A 79 -9.60 9.20 15.60
N GLU A 80 -9.97 10.35 15.08
CA GLU A 80 -10.87 10.49 13.92
C GLU A 80 -10.11 10.74 12.60
N SER A 81 -8.77 10.77 12.64
CA SER A 81 -7.92 11.01 11.47
C SER A 81 -6.84 9.94 11.34
N PRO A 82 -7.14 8.80 10.70
CA PRO A 82 -6.15 7.74 10.46
C PRO A 82 -4.89 8.24 9.74
N ALA A 83 -5.01 9.16 8.77
CA ALA A 83 -3.88 9.68 8.03
C ALA A 83 -2.97 10.59 8.90
N ALA A 84 -3.54 11.44 9.77
CA ALA A 84 -2.77 12.22 10.74
C ALA A 84 -2.09 11.31 11.77
N LYS A 85 -2.82 10.31 12.27
CA LYS A 85 -2.31 9.31 13.21
C LYS A 85 -1.14 8.53 12.62
N ALA A 86 -1.22 8.15 11.34
CA ALA A 86 -0.16 7.43 10.65
C ALA A 86 1.14 8.25 10.57
N ALA A 87 1.05 9.54 10.25
CA ALA A 87 2.22 10.43 10.24
C ALA A 87 2.87 10.54 11.63
N VAL A 88 2.05 10.73 12.68
CA VAL A 88 2.53 10.83 14.05
C VAL A 88 3.18 9.52 14.52
N ASP A 89 2.53 8.37 14.27
CA ASP A 89 3.06 7.06 14.63
C ASP A 89 4.39 6.77 13.95
N CYS A 90 4.48 7.02 12.64
CA CYS A 90 5.70 6.86 11.85
C CYS A 90 6.83 7.74 12.38
N ALA A 91 6.58 9.04 12.61
CA ALA A 91 7.59 9.97 13.12
C ALA A 91 8.12 9.56 14.50
N PHE A 92 7.26 9.09 15.40
CA PHE A 92 7.69 8.57 16.70
C PHE A 92 8.51 7.30 16.59
N LEU A 93 8.12 6.37 15.70
CA LEU A 93 8.86 5.12 15.50
C LEU A 93 10.23 5.37 14.86
N ASP A 94 10.30 6.25 13.86
CA ASP A 94 11.55 6.68 13.25
C ASP A 94 12.50 7.29 14.30
N LEU A 95 11.98 8.21 15.12
CA LEU A 95 12.73 8.86 16.20
C LEU A 95 13.22 7.86 17.24
N LYS A 96 12.39 6.89 17.64
CA LYS A 96 12.78 5.83 18.60
C LYS A 96 13.86 4.93 18.01
N ALA A 97 13.71 4.50 16.77
CA ALA A 97 14.69 3.66 16.09
C ALA A 97 16.04 4.38 15.96
N LYS A 98 16.04 5.67 15.56
CA LYS A 98 17.23 6.51 15.52
C LYS A 98 17.92 6.66 16.87
N ASN A 99 17.16 6.89 17.94
CA ASN A 99 17.70 6.99 19.30
C ASN A 99 18.29 5.69 19.83
N ASN A 100 17.90 4.54 19.25
CA ASN A 100 18.47 3.23 19.56
C ASN A 100 19.59 2.82 18.57
N GLY A 101 19.91 3.65 17.57
CA GLY A 101 20.93 3.37 16.57
C GLY A 101 20.57 2.21 15.63
N LEU A 102 19.29 1.88 15.47
CA LEU A 102 18.82 0.74 14.69
C LEU A 102 17.96 1.18 13.49
N PRO A 103 18.04 0.48 12.34
CA PRO A 103 17.03 0.61 11.29
C PRO A 103 15.65 0.24 11.87
N LEU A 104 14.59 0.88 11.40
CA LEU A 104 13.26 0.70 11.98
C LEU A 104 12.80 -0.77 11.96
N HIS A 105 13.03 -1.50 10.87
CA HIS A 105 12.67 -2.92 10.81
C HIS A 105 13.39 -3.76 11.88
N LYS A 106 14.69 -3.48 12.15
CA LYS A 106 15.46 -4.16 13.21
C LYS A 106 15.03 -3.73 14.61
N TYR A 107 14.64 -2.47 14.77
CA TYR A 107 14.06 -1.99 16.02
C TYR A 107 12.73 -2.71 16.35
N MET A 108 11.94 -3.03 15.33
CA MET A 108 10.67 -3.77 15.50
C MET A 108 10.89 -5.28 15.66
N ASN A 109 11.82 -5.86 14.92
CA ASN A 109 12.15 -7.29 14.93
C ASN A 109 13.60 -7.52 14.52
N SER A 110 14.43 -8.02 15.44
CA SER A 110 15.86 -8.29 15.20
C SER A 110 16.10 -9.26 14.03
N GLU A 111 15.16 -10.18 13.80
CA GLU A 111 15.26 -11.21 12.74
C GLU A 111 14.68 -10.76 11.39
N SER A 112 14.27 -9.49 11.29
CA SER A 112 13.73 -8.91 10.04
C SER A 112 14.74 -8.93 8.90
N LEU A 113 14.23 -9.06 7.66
CA LEU A 113 15.05 -9.15 6.45
C LEU A 113 15.39 -7.76 5.92
N LYS A 114 16.61 -7.60 5.40
CA LYS A 114 17.04 -6.37 4.73
C LYS A 114 16.49 -6.25 3.31
N GLU A 115 16.30 -7.38 2.64
CA GLU A 115 15.93 -7.44 1.23
C GLU A 115 14.75 -8.39 1.05
N PHE A 116 13.78 -8.00 0.21
CA PHE A 116 12.60 -8.80 -0.06
C PHE A 116 11.97 -8.45 -1.42
N PRO A 117 11.28 -9.43 -2.08
CA PRO A 117 10.62 -9.20 -3.35
C PRO A 117 9.43 -8.25 -3.20
N ILE A 118 9.17 -7.44 -4.23
CA ILE A 118 7.98 -6.60 -4.30
C ILE A 118 7.23 -6.82 -5.62
N SER A 119 5.93 -6.51 -5.63
CA SER A 119 5.14 -6.50 -6.86
C SER A 119 5.25 -5.15 -7.56
N GLN A 120 5.17 -5.16 -8.90
CA GLN A 120 5.15 -3.97 -9.73
C GLN A 120 3.75 -3.68 -10.26
N LEU A 121 3.28 -2.45 -10.05
CA LEU A 121 2.06 -1.95 -10.70
C LEU A 121 2.36 -1.69 -12.19
N ILE A 122 1.63 -2.37 -13.07
CA ILE A 122 1.75 -2.19 -14.52
C ILE A 122 0.63 -1.27 -14.98
N LEU A 123 1.02 -0.11 -15.49
CA LEU A 123 0.12 0.86 -16.11
C LEU A 123 0.15 0.71 -17.63
N GLY A 124 -0.95 1.04 -18.29
CA GLY A 124 -1.10 1.05 -19.74
C GLY A 124 -2.57 0.99 -20.14
N GLU A 125 -3.01 1.86 -21.04
CA GLU A 125 -4.38 1.91 -21.51
C GLU A 125 -4.63 0.90 -22.63
N THR A 126 -3.64 0.66 -23.47
CA THR A 126 -3.71 -0.28 -24.57
C THR A 126 -3.02 -1.62 -24.24
N PRO A 127 -3.43 -2.76 -24.84
CA PRO A 127 -2.73 -4.02 -24.70
C PRO A 127 -1.23 -3.93 -25.01
N LYS A 128 -0.86 -3.16 -26.07
CA LYS A 128 0.52 -2.96 -26.50
C LYS A 128 1.37 -2.27 -25.42
N GLU A 129 0.84 -1.22 -24.80
CA GLU A 129 1.53 -0.51 -23.71
C GLU A 129 1.68 -1.40 -22.48
N LEU A 130 0.60 -2.08 -22.11
CA LEU A 130 0.61 -2.97 -20.95
C LEU A 130 1.63 -4.09 -21.12
N VAL A 131 1.67 -4.74 -22.28
CA VAL A 131 2.66 -5.77 -22.65
C VAL A 131 4.09 -5.22 -22.61
N SER A 132 4.32 -4.03 -23.17
CA SER A 132 5.65 -3.40 -23.13
C SER A 132 6.11 -3.12 -21.70
N ASN A 133 5.20 -2.63 -20.85
CA ASN A 133 5.51 -2.33 -19.45
C ASN A 133 5.69 -3.62 -18.63
N ALA A 134 4.88 -4.66 -18.87
CA ALA A 134 5.03 -5.96 -18.23
C ALA A 134 6.38 -6.62 -18.57
N ARG A 135 6.79 -6.60 -19.85
CA ARG A 135 8.10 -7.09 -20.29
C ARG A 135 9.23 -6.37 -19.59
N ARG A 136 9.22 -5.03 -19.56
CA ARG A 136 10.25 -4.24 -18.87
C ARG A 136 10.32 -4.57 -17.37
N ALA A 137 9.17 -4.77 -16.73
CA ALA A 137 9.15 -5.16 -15.32
C ALA A 137 9.76 -6.55 -15.10
N THR A 138 9.45 -7.52 -15.94
CA THR A 138 10.05 -8.86 -15.82
C THR A 138 11.55 -8.89 -16.14
N GLU A 139 12.01 -8.09 -17.12
CA GLU A 139 13.43 -7.87 -17.40
C GLU A 139 14.16 -7.17 -16.24
N ALA A 140 13.48 -6.30 -15.48
CA ALA A 140 13.98 -5.70 -14.25
C ALA A 140 13.91 -6.62 -13.02
N GLY A 141 13.51 -7.89 -13.21
CA GLY A 141 13.54 -8.95 -12.20
C GLY A 141 12.27 -9.11 -11.38
N TYR A 142 11.21 -8.31 -11.61
CA TYR A 142 9.95 -8.49 -10.88
C TYR A 142 9.30 -9.84 -11.22
N LYS A 143 8.88 -10.57 -10.19
CA LYS A 143 8.19 -11.86 -10.30
C LYS A 143 6.68 -11.76 -10.08
N THR A 144 6.19 -10.60 -9.67
CA THR A 144 4.77 -10.34 -9.42
C THR A 144 4.36 -9.02 -10.06
N LEU A 145 3.30 -9.06 -10.87
CA LEU A 145 2.74 -7.90 -11.57
C LEU A 145 1.31 -7.64 -11.09
N LYS A 146 0.98 -6.38 -10.79
CA LYS A 146 -0.38 -5.94 -10.48
C LYS A 146 -0.95 -5.16 -11.66
N ILE A 147 -2.15 -5.48 -12.11
CA ILE A 147 -2.82 -4.85 -13.25
C ILE A 147 -4.19 -4.33 -12.81
N LYS A 148 -4.48 -3.06 -13.13
CA LYS A 148 -5.81 -2.49 -12.89
C LYS A 148 -6.79 -2.92 -13.99
N VAL A 149 -8.00 -3.30 -13.55
CA VAL A 149 -9.12 -3.75 -14.37
C VAL A 149 -10.42 -3.08 -13.93
N GLY A 150 -11.52 -3.34 -14.61
CA GLY A 150 -12.85 -2.85 -14.19
C GLY A 150 -13.15 -1.40 -14.57
N THR A 151 -12.24 -0.70 -15.26
CA THR A 151 -12.45 0.65 -15.79
C THR A 151 -12.80 0.65 -17.27
N SER A 152 -12.56 -0.46 -17.95
CA SER A 152 -12.88 -0.71 -19.36
C SER A 152 -13.98 -1.77 -19.48
N SER A 153 -14.38 -2.11 -20.73
CA SER A 153 -15.26 -3.26 -20.92
C SER A 153 -14.54 -4.56 -20.55
N GLU A 154 -15.31 -5.57 -20.12
CA GLU A 154 -14.80 -6.90 -19.75
C GLU A 154 -13.97 -7.53 -20.87
N GLU A 155 -14.33 -7.30 -22.15
CA GLU A 155 -13.58 -7.80 -23.30
C GLU A 155 -12.21 -7.15 -23.43
N ILE A 156 -12.13 -5.83 -23.22
CA ILE A 156 -10.87 -5.12 -23.24
C ILE A 156 -9.96 -5.61 -22.11
N ASP A 157 -10.48 -5.77 -20.91
CA ASP A 157 -9.71 -6.29 -19.77
C ASP A 157 -9.26 -7.73 -20.02
N TYR A 158 -10.09 -8.58 -20.61
CA TYR A 158 -9.73 -9.92 -21.01
C TYR A 158 -8.56 -9.94 -22.00
N GLU A 159 -8.66 -9.19 -23.10
CA GLU A 159 -7.59 -9.14 -24.12
C GLU A 159 -6.28 -8.53 -23.58
N ARG A 160 -6.38 -7.54 -22.70
CA ARG A 160 -5.20 -6.96 -22.00
C ARG A 160 -4.49 -8.00 -21.13
N LEU A 161 -5.24 -8.74 -20.32
CA LEU A 161 -4.68 -9.77 -19.43
C LEU A 161 -4.13 -10.97 -20.21
N LYS A 162 -4.82 -11.40 -21.27
CA LYS A 162 -4.35 -12.45 -22.19
C LYS A 162 -3.00 -12.08 -22.78
N ALA A 163 -2.90 -10.89 -23.39
CA ALA A 163 -1.67 -10.42 -24.02
C ALA A 163 -0.51 -10.32 -23.02
N VAL A 164 -0.77 -9.90 -21.77
CA VAL A 164 0.25 -9.90 -20.72
C VAL A 164 0.68 -11.32 -20.37
N ARG A 165 -0.27 -12.23 -20.09
CA ARG A 165 0.03 -13.62 -19.72
C ARG A 165 0.83 -14.34 -20.79
N GLU A 166 0.46 -14.18 -22.06
CA GLU A 166 1.21 -14.74 -23.20
C GLU A 166 2.64 -14.17 -23.29
N THR A 167 2.84 -12.92 -22.88
CA THR A 167 4.15 -12.27 -22.90
C THR A 167 5.06 -12.70 -21.77
N VAL A 168 4.54 -12.78 -20.54
CA VAL A 168 5.37 -12.98 -19.34
C VAL A 168 5.49 -14.45 -18.92
N GLY A 169 4.69 -15.33 -19.52
CA GLY A 169 4.70 -16.77 -19.18
C GLY A 169 4.01 -17.09 -17.85
N GLN A 170 4.03 -18.38 -17.45
CA GLN A 170 3.32 -18.86 -16.27
C GLN A 170 4.07 -18.64 -14.95
N GLU A 171 5.39 -18.41 -15.01
CA GLU A 171 6.26 -18.24 -13.83
C GLU A 171 6.11 -16.86 -13.15
N ILE A 172 5.46 -15.91 -13.83
CA ILE A 172 5.20 -14.58 -13.29
C ILE A 172 3.81 -14.57 -12.66
N ALA A 173 3.74 -14.23 -11.39
CA ALA A 173 2.46 -14.03 -10.70
C ALA A 173 1.75 -12.77 -11.25
N ILE A 174 0.49 -12.90 -11.61
CA ILE A 174 -0.35 -11.78 -12.03
C ILE A 174 -1.48 -11.64 -11.01
N ARG A 175 -1.62 -10.46 -10.44
CA ARG A 175 -2.76 -10.06 -9.63
C ARG A 175 -3.50 -8.90 -10.29
N ILE A 176 -4.80 -8.87 -10.09
CA ILE A 176 -5.65 -7.83 -10.66
C ILE A 176 -6.38 -7.06 -9.57
N ASP A 177 -6.61 -5.78 -9.84
CA ASP A 177 -7.30 -4.87 -8.94
C ASP A 177 -8.42 -4.17 -9.71
N ALA A 178 -9.65 -4.49 -9.33
CA ALA A 178 -10.83 -3.95 -9.97
C ALA A 178 -11.35 -2.67 -9.29
N ASN A 179 -10.84 -2.30 -8.12
CA ASN A 179 -11.26 -1.12 -7.35
C ASN A 179 -12.80 -0.95 -7.33
N ARG A 180 -13.53 -2.05 -7.08
CA ARG A 180 -15.00 -2.10 -7.06
C ARG A 180 -15.66 -1.81 -8.43
N GLY A 181 -14.95 -2.00 -9.53
CA GLY A 181 -15.40 -1.63 -10.88
C GLY A 181 -16.47 -2.55 -11.45
N TRP A 182 -16.67 -3.77 -10.91
CA TRP A 182 -17.67 -4.71 -11.38
C TRP A 182 -18.87 -4.83 -10.44
N ASN A 183 -20.03 -5.17 -10.97
CA ASN A 183 -21.11 -5.74 -10.17
C ASN A 183 -20.83 -7.24 -9.92
N THR A 184 -21.61 -7.86 -9.03
CA THR A 184 -21.40 -9.26 -8.60
C THR A 184 -21.42 -10.26 -9.76
N ASN A 185 -22.37 -10.14 -10.68
CA ASN A 185 -22.49 -11.06 -11.82
C ASN A 185 -21.35 -10.86 -12.82
N GLN A 186 -21.03 -9.61 -13.14
CA GLN A 186 -19.88 -9.29 -13.97
C GLN A 186 -18.57 -9.84 -13.40
N ALA A 187 -18.35 -9.68 -12.08
CA ALA A 187 -17.15 -10.22 -11.41
C ALA A 187 -17.08 -11.75 -11.57
N ILE A 188 -18.18 -12.46 -11.35
CA ILE A 188 -18.22 -13.92 -11.49
C ILE A 188 -17.94 -14.34 -12.93
N ASP A 189 -18.59 -13.70 -13.91
CA ASP A 189 -18.47 -14.05 -15.32
C ASP A 189 -17.06 -13.81 -15.85
N ILE A 190 -16.49 -12.62 -15.60
CA ILE A 190 -15.12 -12.31 -16.07
C ILE A 190 -14.09 -13.19 -15.37
N LEU A 191 -14.18 -13.42 -14.05
CA LEU A 191 -13.25 -14.26 -13.32
C LEU A 191 -13.33 -15.72 -13.77
N GLY A 192 -14.50 -16.22 -14.15
CA GLY A 192 -14.63 -17.53 -14.81
C GLY A 192 -13.84 -17.62 -16.12
N ARG A 193 -13.89 -16.58 -16.94
CA ARG A 193 -13.11 -16.50 -18.20
C ARG A 193 -11.60 -16.36 -17.96
N LEU A 194 -11.18 -15.78 -16.83
CA LEU A 194 -9.76 -15.55 -16.48
C LEU A 194 -9.08 -16.77 -15.85
N ILE A 195 -9.77 -17.88 -15.61
CA ILE A 195 -9.18 -19.11 -15.03
C ILE A 195 -7.88 -19.55 -15.76
N PRO A 196 -7.80 -19.55 -17.12
CA PRO A 196 -6.60 -19.98 -17.83
C PRO A 196 -5.39 -19.07 -17.61
N PHE A 197 -5.58 -17.86 -17.09
CA PHE A 197 -4.50 -16.89 -16.88
C PHE A 197 -3.83 -17.03 -15.50
N ALA A 198 -4.28 -17.98 -14.67
CA ALA A 198 -3.68 -18.27 -13.36
C ALA A 198 -3.46 -16.99 -12.53
N ILE A 199 -4.54 -16.22 -12.32
CA ILE A 199 -4.50 -15.00 -11.50
C ILE A 199 -4.23 -15.37 -10.04
N GLU A 200 -3.21 -14.78 -9.43
CA GLU A 200 -2.78 -15.05 -8.06
C GLU A 200 -3.90 -14.69 -7.05
N PHE A 201 -4.43 -13.48 -7.19
CA PHE A 201 -5.63 -13.03 -6.49
C PHE A 201 -6.30 -11.84 -7.18
N VAL A 202 -7.52 -11.56 -6.77
CA VAL A 202 -8.35 -10.46 -7.27
C VAL A 202 -8.65 -9.52 -6.12
N GLU A 203 -8.21 -8.27 -6.23
CA GLU A 203 -8.40 -7.24 -5.22
C GLU A 203 -9.71 -6.48 -5.49
N GLU A 204 -10.58 -6.42 -4.48
CA GLU A 204 -11.80 -5.64 -4.39
C GLU A 204 -12.66 -5.68 -5.70
N PRO A 205 -13.11 -6.86 -6.17
CA PRO A 205 -13.81 -6.98 -7.46
C PRO A 205 -15.15 -6.23 -7.48
N THR A 206 -15.84 -6.13 -6.35
CA THR A 206 -17.17 -5.53 -6.24
C THR A 206 -17.35 -4.79 -4.92
N ARG A 207 -18.39 -3.98 -4.80
CA ARG A 207 -18.72 -3.22 -3.57
C ARG A 207 -19.48 -4.07 -2.57
N GLY A 208 -19.08 -3.95 -1.29
CA GLY A 208 -19.81 -4.50 -0.14
C GLY A 208 -19.47 -5.94 0.17
N LEU A 209 -19.34 -6.23 1.48
CA LEU A 209 -18.86 -7.51 1.98
C LEU A 209 -19.74 -8.69 1.55
N ASP A 210 -21.07 -8.51 1.49
CA ASP A 210 -21.99 -9.61 1.09
C ASP A 210 -21.84 -9.95 -0.41
N ASN A 211 -21.61 -8.95 -1.26
CA ASN A 211 -21.30 -9.16 -2.66
C ASN A 211 -19.94 -9.85 -2.86
N LEU A 212 -18.90 -9.40 -2.13
CA LEU A 212 -17.59 -10.05 -2.13
C LEU A 212 -17.68 -11.51 -1.68
N ALA A 213 -18.49 -11.81 -0.65
CA ALA A 213 -18.75 -13.17 -0.22
C ALA A 213 -19.42 -14.01 -1.32
N THR A 214 -20.37 -13.41 -2.05
CA THR A 214 -21.02 -14.08 -3.17
C THR A 214 -20.04 -14.36 -4.30
N VAL A 215 -19.17 -13.40 -4.65
CA VAL A 215 -18.11 -13.62 -5.65
C VAL A 215 -17.19 -14.75 -5.19
N GLN A 216 -16.65 -14.69 -3.94
CA GLN A 216 -15.70 -15.71 -3.46
C GLN A 216 -16.27 -17.14 -3.47
N LYS A 217 -17.57 -17.31 -3.26
CA LYS A 217 -18.23 -18.61 -3.31
C LYS A 217 -18.36 -19.19 -4.73
N ASN A 218 -18.31 -18.33 -5.75
CA ASN A 218 -18.56 -18.70 -7.14
C ASN A 218 -17.31 -18.65 -8.03
N VAL A 219 -16.14 -18.28 -7.49
CA VAL A 219 -14.88 -18.21 -8.24
C VAL A 219 -13.78 -19.03 -7.57
N VAL A 220 -12.80 -19.47 -8.35
CA VAL A 220 -11.65 -20.23 -7.84
C VAL A 220 -10.52 -19.35 -7.36
N GLN A 221 -10.45 -18.11 -7.86
CA GLN A 221 -9.44 -17.15 -7.48
C GLN A 221 -9.62 -16.69 -6.02
N LYS A 222 -8.54 -16.42 -5.32
CA LYS A 222 -8.59 -15.79 -4.02
C LYS A 222 -9.06 -14.33 -4.16
N ILE A 223 -10.01 -13.92 -3.34
CA ILE A 223 -10.41 -12.51 -3.24
C ILE A 223 -9.57 -11.85 -2.15
N ALA A 224 -9.06 -10.66 -2.45
CA ALA A 224 -8.38 -9.78 -1.51
C ALA A 224 -9.25 -8.56 -1.20
N ILE A 225 -9.28 -8.17 0.06
CA ILE A 225 -10.02 -6.99 0.55
C ILE A 225 -9.06 -5.84 0.75
N ASP A 226 -9.38 -4.69 0.16
CA ASP A 226 -8.65 -3.42 0.26
C ASP A 226 -9.55 -2.33 0.86
N GLU A 227 -10.33 -1.65 0.07
CA GLU A 227 -11.18 -0.55 0.53
C GLU A 227 -12.24 -0.98 1.55
N SER A 228 -12.67 -2.23 1.53
CA SER A 228 -13.64 -2.78 2.50
C SER A 228 -13.02 -3.09 3.87
N LEU A 229 -11.69 -2.96 4.02
CA LEU A 229 -10.97 -3.13 5.29
C LEU A 229 -10.91 -1.84 6.13
N GLN A 230 -11.43 -0.72 5.63
CA GLN A 230 -11.39 0.57 6.35
C GLN A 230 -12.01 0.52 7.76
N ASP A 231 -12.94 -0.42 7.99
CA ASP A 231 -13.46 -0.73 9.30
C ASP A 231 -12.83 -2.03 9.81
N VAL A 232 -12.01 -1.92 10.85
CA VAL A 232 -11.27 -3.03 11.47
C VAL A 232 -12.18 -4.07 12.09
N ASP A 233 -13.37 -3.68 12.53
CA ASP A 233 -14.39 -4.60 13.06
C ASP A 233 -14.86 -5.59 11.99
N ASN A 234 -14.64 -5.26 10.71
CA ASN A 234 -14.93 -6.17 9.60
C ASN A 234 -14.04 -7.42 9.55
N ILE A 235 -12.87 -7.44 10.21
CA ILE A 235 -11.94 -8.58 10.09
C ILE A 235 -12.57 -9.91 10.60
N GLU A 236 -13.35 -9.85 11.67
CA GLU A 236 -14.06 -11.02 12.21
C GLU A 236 -15.16 -11.50 11.25
N LYS A 237 -15.89 -10.55 10.66
CA LYS A 237 -16.89 -10.85 9.65
C LYS A 237 -16.26 -11.44 8.40
N ILE A 238 -15.14 -10.89 7.94
CA ILE A 238 -14.37 -11.39 6.79
C ILE A 238 -14.01 -12.86 7.01
N LYS A 239 -13.49 -13.20 8.19
CA LYS A 239 -13.11 -14.59 8.52
C LYS A 239 -14.33 -15.50 8.65
N SER A 240 -15.31 -15.12 9.46
CA SER A 240 -16.47 -15.97 9.79
C SER A 240 -17.32 -16.32 8.58
N THR A 241 -17.40 -15.41 7.61
CA THR A 241 -18.16 -15.58 6.37
C THR A 241 -17.31 -16.06 5.19
N GLN A 242 -16.00 -16.24 5.38
CA GLN A 242 -15.06 -16.65 4.34
C GLN A 242 -15.09 -15.75 3.08
N ILE A 243 -15.31 -14.44 3.29
CA ILE A 243 -15.45 -13.46 2.20
C ILE A 243 -14.16 -13.35 1.39
N ALA A 244 -13.01 -13.45 2.05
CA ALA A 244 -11.71 -13.30 1.42
C ALA A 244 -10.65 -14.17 2.08
N LYS A 245 -9.54 -14.34 1.38
CA LYS A 245 -8.35 -15.04 1.87
C LYS A 245 -7.21 -14.09 2.20
N ILE A 246 -7.22 -12.89 1.63
CA ILE A 246 -6.12 -11.92 1.67
C ILE A 246 -6.66 -10.57 2.14
N LEU A 247 -5.89 -9.91 3.01
CA LEU A 247 -6.11 -8.53 3.42
C LEU A 247 -5.01 -7.63 2.85
N ILE A 248 -5.41 -6.55 2.19
CA ILE A 248 -4.51 -5.49 1.74
C ILE A 248 -4.42 -4.46 2.87
N ILE A 249 -3.20 -4.26 3.39
CA ILE A 249 -2.96 -3.35 4.51
C ILE A 249 -2.12 -2.18 4.01
N LYS A 250 -2.65 -0.96 4.17
CA LYS A 250 -1.98 0.31 3.84
C LYS A 250 -1.76 1.10 5.13
N PRO A 251 -0.57 1.06 5.73
CA PRO A 251 -0.31 1.68 7.04
C PRO A 251 -0.70 3.15 7.10
N SER A 252 -0.43 3.92 6.02
CA SER A 252 -0.80 5.34 5.90
C SER A 252 -2.30 5.61 5.96
N ALA A 253 -3.13 4.65 5.54
CA ALA A 253 -4.59 4.80 5.50
C ALA A 253 -5.29 4.37 6.79
N ILE A 254 -4.67 3.50 7.60
CA ILE A 254 -5.34 2.85 8.74
C ILE A 254 -4.82 3.30 10.12
N GLY A 255 -4.00 4.35 10.19
CA GLY A 255 -3.51 4.90 11.46
C GLY A 255 -2.09 4.50 11.84
N GLY A 256 -1.27 4.07 10.90
CA GLY A 256 0.17 3.89 11.05
C GLY A 256 0.64 2.46 11.28
N ILE A 257 1.94 2.33 11.50
CA ILE A 257 2.65 1.05 11.65
C ILE A 257 2.13 0.26 12.86
N LYS A 258 1.95 0.93 14.00
CA LYS A 258 1.50 0.27 15.22
C LYS A 258 0.13 -0.37 15.07
N PHE A 259 -0.81 0.35 14.46
CA PHE A 259 -2.15 -0.17 14.23
C PHE A 259 -2.15 -1.27 13.17
N ALA A 260 -1.38 -1.08 12.08
CA ALA A 260 -1.18 -2.11 11.07
C ALA A 260 -0.58 -3.40 11.67
N SER A 261 0.38 -3.29 12.59
CA SER A 261 0.95 -4.43 13.31
C SER A 261 -0.12 -5.23 14.06
N GLN A 262 -0.99 -4.56 14.82
CA GLN A 262 -2.09 -5.22 15.54
C GLN A 262 -3.06 -5.94 14.59
N LEU A 263 -3.35 -5.31 13.45
CA LEU A 263 -4.22 -5.88 12.43
C LEU A 263 -3.57 -7.10 11.74
N ILE A 264 -2.27 -7.04 11.47
CA ILE A 264 -1.49 -8.16 10.92
C ILE A 264 -1.50 -9.35 11.89
N ASP A 265 -1.24 -9.11 13.18
CA ASP A 265 -1.26 -10.16 14.20
C ASP A 265 -2.66 -10.81 14.28
N ARG A 266 -3.71 -10.00 14.22
CA ARG A 266 -5.09 -10.51 14.21
C ARG A 266 -5.38 -11.30 12.93
N ALA A 267 -5.01 -10.81 11.75
CA ALA A 267 -5.18 -11.51 10.48
C ALA A 267 -4.49 -12.87 10.50
N LYS A 268 -3.22 -12.91 10.93
CA LYS A 268 -2.46 -14.16 11.06
C LYS A 268 -3.12 -15.15 12.02
N SER A 269 -3.61 -14.68 13.18
CA SER A 269 -4.32 -15.54 14.15
C SER A 269 -5.61 -16.15 13.58
N LEU A 270 -6.21 -15.51 12.59
CA LEU A 270 -7.39 -15.98 11.87
C LEU A 270 -7.05 -16.82 10.62
N GLY A 271 -5.75 -17.01 10.30
CA GLY A 271 -5.30 -17.73 9.11
C GLY A 271 -5.60 -17.00 7.80
N LEU A 272 -5.60 -15.66 7.83
CA LEU A 272 -5.68 -14.80 6.65
C LEU A 272 -4.28 -14.43 6.17
N GLU A 273 -4.07 -14.39 4.88
CA GLU A 273 -2.87 -13.86 4.25
C GLU A 273 -2.90 -12.32 4.29
N VAL A 274 -1.73 -11.68 4.33
CA VAL A 274 -1.62 -10.22 4.39
C VAL A 274 -0.66 -9.75 3.30
N VAL A 275 -1.07 -8.72 2.58
CA VAL A 275 -0.23 -7.99 1.63
C VAL A 275 -0.16 -6.53 2.07
N VAL A 276 1.05 -6.06 2.42
CA VAL A 276 1.28 -4.65 2.70
C VAL A 276 1.47 -3.90 1.39
N THR A 277 0.76 -2.79 1.25
CA THR A 277 0.89 -1.92 0.07
C THR A 277 1.00 -0.45 0.48
N SER A 278 1.44 0.40 -0.43
CA SER A 278 1.34 1.86 -0.28
C SER A 278 -0.02 2.37 -0.77
N LEU A 279 -0.38 3.57 -0.32
CA LEU A 279 -1.53 4.33 -0.83
C LEU A 279 -1.08 5.33 -1.90
N LEU A 280 -0.17 4.96 -2.80
CA LEU A 280 0.55 5.89 -3.67
C LEU A 280 1.29 6.97 -2.86
N ASP A 281 1.84 6.59 -1.72
CA ASP A 281 2.57 7.45 -0.81
C ASP A 281 3.90 7.91 -1.41
N GLY A 282 4.47 8.98 -0.86
CA GLY A 282 5.87 9.37 -1.10
C GLY A 282 6.85 8.42 -0.42
N ALA A 283 8.13 8.73 -0.54
CA ALA A 283 9.23 7.89 -0.06
C ALA A 283 9.14 7.55 1.43
N ILE A 284 8.63 8.46 2.26
CA ILE A 284 8.52 8.26 3.71
C ILE A 284 7.42 7.24 4.04
N GLY A 285 6.24 7.38 3.42
CA GLY A 285 5.14 6.44 3.60
C GLY A 285 5.47 5.05 3.06
N VAL A 286 6.14 4.97 1.89
CA VAL A 286 6.64 3.72 1.33
C VAL A 286 7.70 3.09 2.25
N ALA A 287 8.64 3.88 2.81
CA ALA A 287 9.63 3.38 3.75
C ALA A 287 8.99 2.80 5.02
N ALA A 288 7.99 3.48 5.57
CA ALA A 288 7.23 2.99 6.73
C ALA A 288 6.59 1.62 6.45
N ALA A 289 5.94 1.47 5.30
CA ALA A 289 5.34 0.22 4.87
C ALA A 289 6.38 -0.87 4.58
N ALA A 290 7.54 -0.52 4.02
CA ALA A 290 8.63 -1.44 3.76
C ALA A 290 9.25 -2.00 5.05
N HIS A 291 9.50 -1.15 6.04
CA HIS A 291 9.99 -1.58 7.35
C HIS A 291 8.98 -2.49 8.08
N LEU A 292 7.68 -2.18 8.01
CA LEU A 292 6.64 -3.05 8.56
C LEU A 292 6.62 -4.42 7.87
N THR A 293 6.68 -4.43 6.53
CA THR A 293 6.74 -5.66 5.72
C THR A 293 7.90 -6.55 6.15
N SER A 294 9.08 -5.97 6.25
CA SER A 294 10.31 -6.65 6.68
C SER A 294 10.19 -7.17 8.12
N ALA A 295 9.72 -6.35 9.05
CA ALA A 295 9.60 -6.72 10.46
C ALA A 295 8.66 -7.91 10.69
N TYR A 296 7.63 -8.05 9.87
CA TYR A 296 6.64 -9.13 9.93
C TYR A 296 6.91 -10.30 8.96
N ASN A 297 7.99 -10.21 8.15
CA ASN A 297 8.34 -11.18 7.12
C ASN A 297 7.16 -11.48 6.16
N LEU A 298 6.47 -10.42 5.69
CA LEU A 298 5.33 -10.52 4.79
C LEU A 298 5.82 -10.49 3.33
N LEU A 299 6.32 -11.64 2.86
CA LEU A 299 7.04 -11.75 1.59
C LEU A 299 6.26 -12.48 0.50
N ASP A 300 5.32 -13.29 0.91
CA ASP A 300 4.45 -14.08 0.02
C ASP A 300 3.02 -14.09 0.58
N PRO A 301 2.07 -13.50 -0.14
CA PRO A 301 2.20 -12.82 -1.45
C PRO A 301 3.07 -11.55 -1.38
N ALA A 302 3.82 -11.23 -2.46
CA ALA A 302 4.77 -10.13 -2.49
C ALA A 302 4.10 -8.76 -2.19
N PRO A 303 4.69 -7.88 -1.36
CA PRO A 303 4.12 -6.57 -1.01
C PRO A 303 4.07 -5.62 -2.20
N GLY A 304 3.13 -4.67 -2.18
CA GLY A 304 2.89 -3.70 -3.24
C GLY A 304 3.53 -2.34 -2.97
N LEU A 305 4.86 -2.25 -3.00
CA LEU A 305 5.62 -1.05 -2.58
C LEU A 305 6.38 -0.35 -3.71
N GLY A 306 6.20 -0.78 -4.97
CA GLY A 306 6.90 -0.20 -6.12
C GLY A 306 6.36 1.15 -6.61
N THR A 307 5.52 1.84 -5.85
CA THR A 307 4.77 3.02 -6.32
C THR A 307 5.56 4.33 -6.27
N SER A 308 6.59 4.45 -5.43
CA SER A 308 7.46 5.63 -5.41
C SER A 308 8.16 5.87 -6.76
N ALA A 309 8.42 4.82 -7.53
CA ALA A 309 8.95 4.93 -8.89
C ALA A 309 8.04 5.68 -9.88
N LEU A 310 6.76 5.89 -9.55
CA LEU A 310 5.79 6.64 -10.35
C LEU A 310 5.94 8.16 -10.17
N LEU A 311 6.54 8.62 -9.07
CA LEU A 311 6.74 10.03 -8.77
C LEU A 311 7.93 10.60 -9.56
N ALA A 312 7.79 11.84 -10.06
CA ALA A 312 8.85 12.60 -10.72
C ALA A 312 9.72 13.33 -9.71
N ASP A 313 9.12 13.76 -8.60
CA ASP A 313 9.76 14.38 -7.45
C ASP A 313 9.19 13.76 -6.16
N ASP A 314 9.98 13.76 -5.08
CA ASP A 314 9.60 13.17 -3.80
C ASP A 314 10.25 13.93 -2.65
N LEU A 315 9.82 13.71 -1.42
CA LEU A 315 10.37 14.31 -0.19
C LEU A 315 11.74 13.76 0.18
N ALA A 316 12.06 12.57 -0.29
CA ALA A 316 13.30 11.87 -0.01
C ALA A 316 13.67 10.92 -1.16
N GLU A 317 14.89 10.39 -1.15
CA GLU A 317 15.27 9.32 -2.07
C GLU A 317 14.43 8.05 -1.82
N SER A 318 13.91 7.48 -2.90
CA SER A 318 13.17 6.21 -2.82
C SER A 318 14.10 5.06 -2.42
N ILE A 319 13.57 4.10 -1.66
CA ILE A 319 14.30 2.87 -1.32
C ILE A 319 14.68 2.15 -2.62
N PRO A 320 15.95 1.73 -2.77
CA PRO A 320 16.41 1.02 -3.97
C PRO A 320 15.66 -0.28 -4.22
N VAL A 321 15.39 -0.55 -5.49
CA VAL A 321 14.85 -1.83 -5.94
C VAL A 321 15.85 -2.46 -6.92
N ASN A 322 16.38 -3.61 -6.57
CA ASN A 322 17.38 -4.34 -7.34
C ASN A 322 16.81 -5.70 -7.74
N ASN A 323 16.74 -5.98 -9.02
CA ASN A 323 16.23 -7.25 -9.55
C ASN A 323 14.88 -7.67 -8.94
N GLY A 324 13.93 -6.71 -8.87
CA GLY A 324 12.59 -6.92 -8.31
C GLY A 324 12.53 -6.97 -6.77
N ASN A 325 13.66 -6.84 -6.06
CA ASN A 325 13.73 -6.81 -4.60
C ASN A 325 13.95 -5.39 -4.09
N MET A 326 13.20 -5.00 -3.07
CA MET A 326 13.42 -3.77 -2.30
C MET A 326 14.52 -4.02 -1.27
N VAL A 327 15.48 -3.09 -1.15
CA VAL A 327 16.65 -3.21 -0.27
C VAL A 327 16.65 -2.09 0.76
N LEU A 328 16.39 -2.43 2.02
CA LEU A 328 16.40 -1.49 3.12
C LEU A 328 17.83 -1.09 3.50
N GLU A 329 18.02 0.21 3.83
CA GLU A 329 19.27 0.72 4.31
C GLU A 329 19.55 0.28 5.76
N GLU A 330 20.84 0.11 6.10
CA GLU A 330 21.29 -0.23 7.47
C GLU A 330 21.37 1.01 8.39
N SER A 331 21.09 2.19 7.87
CA SER A 331 21.08 3.43 8.66
C SER A 331 19.88 3.45 9.62
N SER A 332 20.03 4.10 10.76
CA SER A 332 19.02 4.14 11.82
C SER A 332 17.72 4.84 11.38
N GLY A 333 16.59 4.40 11.94
CA GLY A 333 15.28 4.92 11.62
C GLY A 333 14.74 4.36 10.29
N LEU A 334 14.08 5.21 9.50
CA LEU A 334 13.56 4.86 8.17
C LEU A 334 14.66 4.67 7.12
N GLY A 335 15.91 5.03 7.41
CA GLY A 335 17.01 4.85 6.47
C GLY A 335 16.99 5.79 5.26
N ILE A 336 16.12 6.78 5.24
CA ILE A 336 15.96 7.74 4.15
C ILE A 336 16.52 9.12 4.54
N LYS A 337 17.03 9.87 3.55
CA LYS A 337 17.52 11.24 3.71
C LYS A 337 16.44 12.22 3.26
N ILE A 338 16.08 13.12 4.17
CA ILE A 338 15.09 14.17 3.97
C ILE A 338 15.77 15.52 3.91
#